data_a9285c0798263a9f2a89c15b85bbed4f
#
_entry.id   a9285c0798263a9f2a89c15b85bbed4f
#
_cell.length_a   1.000
_cell.length_b   1.000
_cell.length_c   1.000
_cell.angle_alpha   90.00
_cell.angle_beta   90.00
_cell.angle_gamma   90.00
#
_symmetry.space_group_name_H-M   'P 1'
#
loop_
_entity.id
_entity.type
_entity.pdbx_description
1 polymer ?
#
loop_
_entity_poly.entity_id
_entity_poly.type
_entity_poly.pdbx_seq_one_letter_code
_entity_poly.pdbx_strand_id
1 'polypeptide(L)'
;LTFDRETVRTLLFEAGLGMAGRATAIGDAIGLSVKRLRERPQEQRVVILLTDGANTAGQVSPDKATEIAQAAGVRLYTIGIGADTMIQRGLLGSRRVNPSRDLDEELLTRMAEQTGGRYFRARSLPELEMIYDSINQLEPIEQDGQFYRPVTELYAWPAGMAAGLWLLLIVLRLASNRYQQNTAT
;
A
#
# COMPACT_ATOMS: atom_id res chain seq x y z
N LEU A 1 -0.71 6.39 -5.32
CA LEU A 1 -0.12 6.08 -4.01
C LEU A 1 -1.07 6.62 -2.93
N THR A 2 -1.35 5.84 -1.92
CA THR A 2 -2.22 6.21 -0.80
C THR A 2 -1.48 6.02 0.53
N PHE A 3 -1.80 6.84 1.53
CA PHE A 3 -1.35 6.68 2.91
C PHE A 3 -2.37 5.88 3.75
N ASP A 4 -3.55 5.60 3.19
CA ASP A 4 -4.60 4.83 3.85
C ASP A 4 -4.29 3.34 3.76
N ARG A 5 -3.75 2.82 4.88
CA ARG A 5 -3.37 1.40 5.01
C ARG A 5 -4.59 0.47 4.99
N GLU A 6 -5.74 0.94 5.48
CA GLU A 6 -6.95 0.11 5.54
C GLU A 6 -7.54 -0.09 4.14
N THR A 7 -7.56 0.97 3.32
CA THR A 7 -7.93 0.86 1.90
C THR A 7 -7.00 -0.10 1.15
N VAL A 8 -5.67 -0.02 1.37
CA VAL A 8 -4.71 -0.94 0.72
C VAL A 8 -4.96 -2.38 1.15
N ARG A 9 -5.21 -2.61 2.44
CA ARG A 9 -5.51 -3.93 2.99
C ARG A 9 -6.79 -4.51 2.38
N THR A 10 -7.85 -3.72 2.32
CA THR A 10 -9.13 -4.12 1.71
C THR A 10 -8.95 -4.49 0.25
N LEU A 11 -8.28 -3.64 -0.55
CA LEU A 11 -8.00 -3.92 -1.96
C LEU A 11 -7.15 -5.19 -2.16
N LEU A 12 -6.21 -5.45 -1.25
CA LEU A 12 -5.39 -6.66 -1.29
C LEU A 12 -6.23 -7.93 -1.02
N PHE A 13 -7.16 -7.89 -0.08
CA PHE A 13 -8.07 -9.00 0.20
C PHE A 13 -9.11 -9.21 -0.90
N GLU A 14 -9.54 -8.16 -1.59
CA GLU A 14 -10.44 -8.23 -2.73
C GLU A 14 -9.73 -8.74 -4.00
N ALA A 15 -8.41 -8.61 -4.07
CA ALA A 15 -7.61 -9.13 -5.17
C ALA A 15 -7.64 -10.65 -5.18
N GLY A 16 -8.43 -11.22 -6.08
CA GLY A 16 -8.55 -12.67 -6.25
C GLY A 16 -7.24 -13.29 -6.76
N LEU A 17 -6.92 -14.49 -6.27
CA LEU A 17 -5.79 -15.26 -6.77
C LEU A 17 -5.91 -15.50 -8.27
N GLY A 18 -4.84 -15.21 -9.02
CA GLY A 18 -4.77 -15.41 -10.46
C GLY A 18 -5.31 -14.27 -11.32
N MET A 19 -5.80 -13.16 -10.75
CA MET A 19 -6.26 -11.99 -11.52
C MET A 19 -5.16 -11.40 -12.43
N ALA A 20 -3.91 -11.43 -11.97
CA ALA A 20 -2.75 -10.94 -12.74
C ALA A 20 -2.17 -12.01 -13.69
N GLY A 21 -2.81 -13.18 -13.82
CA GLY A 21 -2.30 -14.30 -14.60
C GLY A 21 -1.46 -15.28 -13.78
N ARG A 22 -0.79 -16.21 -14.50
CA ARG A 22 0.04 -17.28 -13.90
C ARG A 22 1.54 -17.05 -14.07
N ALA A 23 1.92 -15.96 -14.71
CA ALA A 23 3.29 -15.66 -15.06
C ALA A 23 3.82 -14.52 -14.17
N THR A 24 5.12 -14.57 -13.88
CA THR A 24 5.80 -13.58 -13.05
C THR A 24 6.54 -12.59 -13.95
N ALA A 25 6.12 -11.32 -13.95
CA ALA A 25 6.68 -10.24 -14.76
C ALA A 25 7.41 -9.22 -13.87
N ILE A 26 8.57 -9.60 -13.33
CA ILE A 26 9.36 -8.77 -12.39
C ILE A 26 9.77 -7.45 -13.04
N GLY A 27 10.28 -7.51 -14.28
CA GLY A 27 10.75 -6.31 -14.97
C GLY A 27 9.65 -5.28 -15.21
N ASP A 28 8.46 -5.72 -15.64
CA ASP A 28 7.31 -4.83 -15.87
C ASP A 28 6.82 -4.21 -14.55
N ALA A 29 6.79 -5.00 -13.46
CA ALA A 29 6.39 -4.51 -12.14
C ALA A 29 7.31 -3.41 -11.63
N ILE A 30 8.63 -3.60 -11.79
CA ILE A 30 9.63 -2.59 -11.42
C ILE A 30 9.51 -1.35 -12.32
N GLY A 31 9.41 -1.53 -13.64
CA GLY A 31 9.26 -0.43 -14.59
C GLY A 31 8.04 0.44 -14.28
N LEU A 32 6.89 -0.19 -13.95
CA LEU A 32 5.69 0.53 -13.52
C LEU A 32 5.88 1.25 -12.18
N SER A 33 6.56 0.62 -11.23
CA SER A 33 6.86 1.22 -9.93
C SER A 33 7.75 2.44 -10.07
N VAL A 34 8.82 2.36 -10.86
CA VAL A 34 9.72 3.48 -11.18
C VAL A 34 8.95 4.62 -11.82
N LYS A 35 8.09 4.33 -12.81
CA LYS A 35 7.24 5.35 -13.45
C LYS A 35 6.39 6.11 -12.45
N ARG A 36 5.84 5.44 -11.45
CA ARG A 36 4.99 6.06 -10.41
C ARG A 36 5.79 6.84 -9.35
N LEU A 37 7.04 6.43 -9.10
CA LEU A 37 7.89 7.06 -8.10
C LEU A 37 8.68 8.25 -8.63
N ARG A 38 8.80 8.44 -9.95
CA ARG A 38 9.56 9.55 -10.55
C ARG A 38 9.13 10.94 -10.10
N GLU A 39 7.87 11.09 -9.70
CA GLU A 39 7.31 12.36 -9.22
C GLU A 39 7.56 12.60 -7.72
N ARG A 40 8.16 11.62 -7.02
CA ARG A 40 8.49 11.74 -5.60
C ARG A 40 9.92 12.24 -5.40
N PRO A 41 10.24 12.85 -4.24
CA PRO A 41 11.61 13.14 -3.85
C PRO A 41 12.48 11.87 -3.90
N GLN A 42 13.75 12.00 -4.25
CA GLN A 42 14.64 10.86 -4.47
C GLN A 42 14.79 10.00 -3.22
N GLU A 43 14.79 10.62 -2.05
CA GLU A 43 14.90 9.97 -0.74
C GLU A 43 13.73 9.03 -0.44
N GLN A 44 12.58 9.27 -1.08
CA GLN A 44 11.34 8.50 -0.92
C GLN A 44 11.14 7.44 -2.01
N ARG A 45 12.10 7.28 -2.93
CA ARG A 45 11.99 6.33 -4.03
C ARG A 45 12.51 4.97 -3.64
N VAL A 46 11.70 4.24 -2.89
CA VAL A 46 12.00 2.88 -2.44
C VAL A 46 10.95 1.92 -3.00
N VAL A 47 11.42 0.79 -3.52
CA VAL A 47 10.57 -0.32 -3.97
C VAL A 47 10.97 -1.58 -3.21
N ILE A 48 9.99 -2.27 -2.65
CA ILE A 48 10.18 -3.58 -2.04
C ILE A 48 9.50 -4.60 -2.97
N LEU A 49 10.32 -5.47 -3.57
CA LEU A 49 9.87 -6.56 -4.43
C LEU A 49 9.81 -7.85 -3.64
N LEU A 50 8.63 -8.46 -3.54
CA LEU A 50 8.43 -9.79 -2.98
C LEU A 50 8.16 -10.77 -4.12
N THR A 51 8.89 -11.87 -4.16
CA THR A 51 8.69 -12.93 -5.15
C THR A 51 9.02 -14.30 -4.57
N ASP A 52 8.30 -15.31 -5.02
CA ASP A 52 8.52 -16.73 -4.69
C ASP A 52 9.12 -17.53 -5.87
N GLY A 53 9.32 -16.88 -7.03
CA GLY A 53 9.80 -17.53 -8.25
C GLY A 53 10.66 -16.63 -9.13
N ALA A 54 11.11 -17.19 -10.24
CA ALA A 54 11.87 -16.51 -11.28
C ALA A 54 10.95 -15.64 -12.17
N ASN A 55 11.57 -14.71 -12.89
CA ASN A 55 10.89 -13.97 -13.96
C ASN A 55 10.56 -14.89 -15.12
N THR A 56 9.28 -15.04 -15.47
CA THR A 56 8.82 -15.95 -16.52
C THR A 56 8.11 -15.23 -17.67
N ALA A 57 7.81 -13.93 -17.52
CA ALA A 57 7.12 -13.11 -18.49
C ALA A 57 7.50 -11.63 -18.37
N GLY A 58 6.88 -10.80 -19.18
CA GLY A 58 7.03 -9.36 -19.20
C GLY A 58 7.63 -8.84 -20.50
N GLN A 59 7.39 -7.56 -20.77
CA GLN A 59 7.95 -6.83 -21.92
C GLN A 59 9.35 -6.32 -21.62
N VAL A 60 9.60 -5.98 -20.35
CA VAL A 60 10.86 -5.45 -19.86
C VAL A 60 11.61 -6.54 -19.12
N SER A 61 12.88 -6.80 -19.50
CA SER A 61 13.73 -7.73 -18.74
C SER A 61 14.04 -7.16 -17.35
N PRO A 62 14.25 -8.02 -16.33
CA PRO A 62 14.65 -7.57 -14.99
C PRO A 62 15.92 -6.70 -14.99
N ASP A 63 16.93 -7.06 -15.76
CA ASP A 63 18.17 -6.28 -15.87
C ASP A 63 17.90 -4.87 -16.41
N LYS A 64 17.08 -4.76 -17.47
CA LYS A 64 16.71 -3.46 -18.04
C LYS A 64 15.87 -2.63 -17.09
N ALA A 65 14.96 -3.25 -16.35
CA ALA A 65 14.18 -2.57 -15.32
C ALA A 65 15.07 -2.05 -14.17
N THR A 66 16.11 -2.80 -13.81
CA THR A 66 17.12 -2.42 -12.82
C THR A 66 17.94 -1.22 -13.26
N GLU A 67 18.40 -1.19 -14.51
CA GLU A 67 19.07 -0.01 -15.08
C GLU A 67 18.18 1.25 -15.02
N ILE A 68 16.90 1.09 -15.37
CA ILE A 68 15.93 2.19 -15.32
C ILE A 68 15.70 2.65 -13.88
N ALA A 69 15.62 1.72 -12.92
CA ALA A 69 15.47 2.03 -11.49
C ALA A 69 16.69 2.79 -10.97
N GLN A 70 17.89 2.31 -11.28
CA GLN A 70 19.16 2.95 -10.92
C GLN A 70 19.25 4.37 -11.49
N ALA A 71 18.98 4.55 -12.78
CA ALA A 71 19.00 5.85 -13.45
C ALA A 71 17.94 6.84 -12.88
N ALA A 72 16.85 6.32 -12.33
CA ALA A 72 15.81 7.10 -11.69
C ALA A 72 16.07 7.36 -10.19
N GLY A 73 17.17 6.86 -9.62
CA GLY A 73 17.48 6.97 -8.20
C GLY A 73 16.50 6.21 -7.31
N VAL A 74 15.94 5.10 -7.80
CA VAL A 74 15.04 4.22 -7.04
C VAL A 74 15.85 3.12 -6.40
N ARG A 75 15.77 2.97 -5.06
CA ARG A 75 16.37 1.85 -4.33
C ARG A 75 15.44 0.65 -4.34
N LEU A 76 16.01 -0.50 -4.64
CA LEU A 76 15.27 -1.75 -4.77
C LEU A 76 15.67 -2.73 -3.66
N TYR A 77 14.72 -3.06 -2.78
CA TYR A 77 14.86 -4.16 -1.83
C TYR A 77 14.14 -5.38 -2.38
N THR A 78 14.84 -6.48 -2.52
CA THR A 78 14.26 -7.71 -3.05
C THR A 78 14.15 -8.75 -1.95
N ILE A 79 12.99 -9.38 -1.83
CA ILE A 79 12.71 -10.40 -0.82
C ILE A 79 12.27 -11.67 -1.54
N GLY A 80 13.12 -12.71 -1.49
CA GLY A 80 12.75 -14.03 -1.95
C GLY A 80 11.99 -14.79 -0.87
N ILE A 81 10.75 -15.22 -1.18
CA ILE A 81 9.89 -15.94 -0.24
C ILE A 81 9.90 -17.43 -0.55
N GLY A 82 9.92 -18.26 0.47
CA GLY A 82 9.68 -19.70 0.39
C GLY A 82 10.63 -20.53 1.22
N ALA A 83 10.12 -21.68 1.69
CA ALA A 83 10.88 -22.63 2.47
C ALA A 83 11.89 -23.40 1.63
N ASP A 84 13.06 -23.70 2.18
CA ASP A 84 14.09 -24.48 1.48
C ASP A 84 13.63 -25.93 1.23
N THR A 85 12.81 -26.48 2.13
CA THR A 85 12.30 -27.85 1.98
C THR A 85 10.89 -27.97 2.57
N MET A 86 10.02 -28.62 1.83
CA MET A 86 8.67 -29.01 2.27
C MET A 86 8.51 -30.51 2.19
N ILE A 87 7.95 -31.13 3.22
CA ILE A 87 7.61 -32.56 3.21
C ILE A 87 6.20 -32.69 2.70
N GLN A 88 6.05 -33.08 1.46
CA GLN A 88 4.75 -33.40 0.87
C GLN A 88 4.40 -34.85 1.18
N ARG A 89 3.35 -35.05 1.99
CA ARG A 89 2.83 -36.37 2.31
C ARG A 89 1.82 -36.78 1.23
N GLY A 90 2.15 -37.84 0.50
CA GLY A 90 1.25 -38.48 -0.46
C GLY A 90 0.80 -39.86 0.02
N LEU A 91 -0.16 -40.47 -0.67
CA LEU A 91 -0.70 -41.82 -0.38
C LEU A 91 0.37 -42.93 -0.42
N LEU A 92 1.50 -42.70 -1.13
CA LEU A 92 2.59 -43.68 -1.32
C LEU A 92 3.88 -43.30 -0.58
N GLY A 93 3.81 -42.36 0.39
CA GLY A 93 4.98 -41.96 1.17
C GLY A 93 5.15 -40.45 1.26
N SER A 94 6.23 -40.00 1.91
CA SER A 94 6.59 -38.60 2.02
C SER A 94 7.71 -38.26 1.04
N ARG A 95 7.52 -37.22 0.24
CA ARG A 95 8.54 -36.68 -0.67
C ARG A 95 9.01 -35.32 -0.17
N ARG A 96 10.32 -35.12 -0.12
CA ARG A 96 10.89 -33.80 0.14
C ARG A 96 10.91 -33.01 -1.16
N VAL A 97 10.25 -31.88 -1.18
CA VAL A 97 10.19 -30.95 -2.32
C VAL A 97 10.77 -29.61 -1.88
N ASN A 98 11.57 -29.00 -2.74
CA ASN A 98 12.01 -27.62 -2.54
C ASN A 98 11.05 -26.69 -3.29
N PRO A 99 10.15 -25.96 -2.61
CA PRO A 99 9.20 -25.08 -3.26
C PRO A 99 9.85 -23.82 -3.84
N SER A 100 11.07 -23.49 -3.42
CA SER A 100 11.79 -22.30 -3.88
C SER A 100 12.86 -22.62 -4.94
N ARG A 101 12.75 -23.77 -5.59
CA ARG A 101 13.73 -24.21 -6.61
C ARG A 101 13.81 -23.22 -7.79
N ASP A 102 12.71 -22.56 -8.08
CA ASP A 102 12.56 -21.66 -9.21
C ASP A 102 12.92 -20.19 -8.86
N LEU A 103 13.34 -19.93 -7.63
CA LEU A 103 13.73 -18.59 -7.19
C LEU A 103 15.16 -18.27 -7.67
N ASP A 104 15.30 -17.23 -8.46
CA ASP A 104 16.60 -16.73 -8.93
C ASP A 104 17.20 -15.72 -7.93
N GLU A 105 17.81 -16.26 -6.87
CA GLU A 105 18.41 -15.43 -5.81
C GLU A 105 19.57 -14.58 -6.33
N GLU A 106 20.30 -15.07 -7.32
CA GLU A 106 21.44 -14.34 -7.91
C GLU A 106 20.95 -13.10 -8.66
N LEU A 107 19.89 -13.23 -9.46
CA LEU A 107 19.25 -12.10 -10.13
C LEU A 107 18.72 -11.08 -9.11
N LEU A 108 17.99 -11.54 -8.10
CA LEU A 108 17.43 -10.66 -7.07
C LEU A 108 18.50 -9.90 -6.28
N THR A 109 19.61 -10.57 -5.97
CA THR A 109 20.76 -9.94 -5.30
C THR A 109 21.38 -8.86 -6.17
N ARG A 110 21.70 -9.19 -7.43
CA ARG A 110 22.28 -8.21 -8.37
C ARG A 110 21.37 -6.97 -8.55
N MET A 111 20.07 -7.18 -8.71
CA MET A 111 19.09 -6.08 -8.87
C MET A 111 19.08 -5.14 -7.67
N ALA A 112 19.08 -5.70 -6.45
CA ALA A 112 19.11 -4.92 -5.23
C ALA A 112 20.42 -4.13 -5.10
N GLU A 113 21.57 -4.79 -5.24
CA GLU A 113 22.90 -4.18 -5.09
C GLU A 113 23.15 -3.06 -6.10
N GLN A 114 22.78 -3.26 -7.37
CA GLN A 114 22.94 -2.25 -8.43
C GLN A 114 22.16 -0.96 -8.17
N THR A 115 21.05 -1.05 -7.42
CA THR A 115 20.22 0.11 -7.07
C THR A 115 20.50 0.68 -5.69
N GLY A 116 21.50 0.14 -4.97
CA GLY A 116 21.85 0.57 -3.62
C GLY A 116 20.95 0.03 -2.52
N GLY A 117 20.12 -0.96 -2.81
CA GLY A 117 19.32 -1.69 -1.83
C GLY A 117 19.98 -2.99 -1.37
N ARG A 118 19.16 -3.96 -0.93
CA ARG A 118 19.64 -5.26 -0.41
C ARG A 118 18.67 -6.39 -0.72
N TYR A 119 19.20 -7.59 -0.98
CA TYR A 119 18.44 -8.83 -1.04
C TYR A 119 18.24 -9.43 0.36
N PHE A 120 17.07 -10.00 0.59
CA PHE A 120 16.71 -10.76 1.78
C PHE A 120 16.03 -12.07 1.40
N ARG A 121 16.17 -13.08 2.26
CA ARG A 121 15.51 -14.36 2.13
C ARG A 121 14.55 -14.56 3.30
N ALA A 122 13.26 -14.73 3.03
CA ALA A 122 12.24 -15.05 4.02
C ALA A 122 11.77 -16.50 3.87
N ARG A 123 12.03 -17.34 4.87
CA ARG A 123 11.61 -18.76 4.92
C ARG A 123 10.36 -18.95 5.75
N SER A 124 10.01 -17.96 6.56
CA SER A 124 8.89 -17.96 7.48
C SER A 124 8.32 -16.56 7.67
N LEU A 125 7.09 -16.48 8.18
CA LEU A 125 6.45 -15.19 8.47
C LEU A 125 7.23 -14.35 9.51
N PRO A 126 7.74 -14.93 10.62
CA PRO A 126 8.58 -14.16 11.55
C PRO A 126 9.86 -13.61 10.92
N GLU A 127 10.50 -14.34 10.01
CA GLU A 127 11.66 -13.82 9.26
C GLU A 127 11.27 -12.66 8.35
N LEU A 128 10.11 -12.72 7.71
CA LEU A 128 9.61 -11.63 6.88
C LEU A 128 9.35 -10.36 7.72
N GLU A 129 8.79 -10.50 8.92
CA GLU A 129 8.59 -9.37 9.85
C GLU A 129 9.93 -8.73 10.24
N MET A 130 10.94 -9.54 10.61
CA MET A 130 12.29 -9.02 10.92
C MET A 130 12.95 -8.31 9.73
N ILE A 131 12.70 -8.78 8.49
CA ILE A 131 13.19 -8.13 7.27
C ILE A 131 12.54 -6.76 7.10
N TYR A 132 11.22 -6.64 7.29
CA TYR A 132 10.55 -5.35 7.22
C TYR A 132 11.06 -4.36 8.28
N ASP A 133 11.29 -4.83 9.50
CA ASP A 133 11.89 -4.00 10.56
C ASP A 133 13.29 -3.52 10.17
N SER A 134 14.09 -4.40 9.55
CA SER A 134 15.42 -4.04 9.05
C SER A 134 15.34 -2.99 7.93
N ILE A 135 14.41 -3.13 7.00
CA ILE A 135 14.21 -2.16 5.92
C ILE A 135 13.74 -0.81 6.49
N ASN A 136 12.82 -0.82 7.46
CA ASN A 136 12.37 0.40 8.13
C ASN A 136 13.51 1.15 8.86
N GLN A 137 14.50 0.43 9.38
CA GLN A 137 15.69 1.03 9.97
C GLN A 137 16.66 1.62 8.92
N LEU A 138 16.75 0.98 7.75
CA LEU A 138 17.59 1.45 6.64
C LEU A 138 16.99 2.65 5.92
N GLU A 139 15.66 2.73 5.88
CA GLU A 139 14.88 3.74 5.18
C GLU A 139 13.95 4.47 6.18
N PRO A 140 14.50 5.27 7.11
CA PRO A 140 13.68 6.04 8.00
C PRO A 140 12.86 7.03 7.18
N ILE A 141 11.55 6.82 7.12
CA ILE A 141 10.64 7.77 6.51
C ILE A 141 10.57 8.97 7.44
N GLU A 142 11.23 10.07 7.09
CA GLU A 142 10.85 11.37 7.64
C GLU A 142 9.40 11.61 7.20
N GLN A 143 8.49 11.28 8.08
CA GLN A 143 7.11 11.69 7.94
C GLN A 143 7.09 13.20 8.10
N ASP A 144 7.29 13.93 7.00
CA ASP A 144 6.73 15.28 6.92
C ASP A 144 5.25 15.12 7.27
N GLY A 145 4.94 15.54 8.50
CA GLY A 145 3.65 15.30 9.11
C GLY A 145 2.53 15.99 8.33
N GLN A 146 2.14 15.42 7.23
CA GLN A 146 0.81 15.62 6.71
C GLN A 146 -0.12 14.89 7.68
N PHE A 147 -0.29 15.50 8.86
CA PHE A 147 -1.41 15.19 9.71
C PHE A 147 -2.68 15.41 8.88
N TYR A 148 -3.20 14.34 8.33
CA TYR A 148 -4.59 14.31 7.94
C TYR A 148 -5.38 14.51 9.22
N ARG A 149 -5.65 15.78 9.56
CA ARG A 149 -6.64 16.10 10.59
C ARG A 149 -7.97 15.69 9.98
N PRO A 150 -8.65 14.67 10.51
CA PRO A 150 -10.04 14.47 10.14
C PRO A 150 -10.76 15.77 10.50
N VAL A 151 -11.13 16.53 9.51
CA VAL A 151 -11.95 17.72 9.70
C VAL A 151 -13.34 17.18 10.02
N THR A 152 -13.64 17.01 11.31
CA THR A 152 -15.01 16.84 11.76
C THR A 152 -15.71 18.15 11.43
N GLU A 153 -16.59 18.08 10.45
CA GLU A 153 -17.37 19.22 10.00
C GLU A 153 -18.30 19.66 11.13
N LEU A 154 -17.88 20.69 11.85
CA LEU A 154 -18.64 21.24 12.98
C LEU A 154 -19.79 22.17 12.54
N TYR A 155 -20.03 22.32 11.23
CA TYR A 155 -21.06 23.22 10.71
C TYR A 155 -22.47 22.82 11.11
N ALA A 156 -22.72 21.56 11.44
CA ALA A 156 -24.04 21.07 11.85
C ALA A 156 -24.55 21.76 13.12
N TRP A 157 -23.68 22.14 14.04
CA TRP A 157 -24.03 22.82 15.27
C TRP A 157 -24.50 24.27 15.06
N PRO A 158 -23.73 25.14 14.37
CA PRO A 158 -24.22 26.50 14.08
C PRO A 158 -25.42 26.52 13.14
N ALA A 159 -25.48 25.57 12.18
CA ALA A 159 -26.68 25.47 11.31
C ALA A 159 -27.92 25.07 12.08
N GLY A 160 -27.81 24.13 13.02
CA GLY A 160 -28.95 23.73 13.90
C GLY A 160 -29.41 24.87 14.80
N MET A 161 -28.47 25.66 15.37
CA MET A 161 -28.83 26.84 16.17
C MET A 161 -29.51 27.92 15.33
N ALA A 162 -29.01 28.19 14.12
CA ALA A 162 -29.63 29.17 13.22
C ALA A 162 -31.08 28.77 12.83
N ALA A 163 -31.29 27.49 12.50
CA ALA A 163 -32.63 26.96 12.20
C ALA A 163 -33.58 27.05 13.41
N GLY A 164 -33.08 26.73 14.60
CA GLY A 164 -33.86 26.85 15.85
C GLY A 164 -34.26 28.29 16.16
N LEU A 165 -33.35 29.25 16.01
CA LEU A 165 -33.65 30.67 16.18
C LEU A 165 -34.67 31.17 15.16
N TRP A 166 -34.57 30.74 13.93
CA TRP A 166 -35.51 31.10 12.87
C TRP A 166 -36.92 30.58 13.15
N LEU A 167 -37.06 29.34 13.58
CA LEU A 167 -38.32 28.76 14.02
C LEU A 167 -38.92 29.52 15.22
N LEU A 168 -38.09 29.87 16.21
CA LEU A 168 -38.55 30.66 17.36
C LEU A 168 -39.11 32.01 16.94
N LEU A 169 -38.44 32.73 16.04
CA LEU A 169 -38.90 34.00 15.50
C LEU A 169 -40.22 33.88 14.75
N ILE A 170 -40.42 32.78 13.99
CA ILE A 170 -41.70 32.53 13.32
C ILE A 170 -42.84 32.33 14.34
N VAL A 171 -42.59 31.50 15.37
CA VAL A 171 -43.57 31.24 16.43
C VAL A 171 -43.94 32.52 17.18
N LEU A 172 -42.93 33.34 17.55
CA LEU A 172 -43.18 34.64 18.22
C LEU A 172 -43.97 35.60 17.34
N ARG A 173 -43.71 35.66 16.05
CA ARG A 173 -44.46 36.48 15.09
C ARG A 173 -45.91 36.02 14.94
N LEU A 174 -46.14 34.73 14.88
CA LEU A 174 -47.50 34.17 14.81
C LEU A 174 -48.29 34.40 16.10
N ALA A 175 -47.62 34.28 17.27
CA ALA A 175 -48.23 34.56 18.57
C ALA A 175 -48.59 36.05 18.72
N SER A 176 -47.68 36.95 18.32
CA SER A 176 -47.91 38.40 18.31
C SER A 176 -49.10 38.81 17.41
N ASN A 177 -49.19 38.23 16.22
CA ASN A 177 -50.29 38.48 15.31
C ASN A 177 -51.66 38.01 15.86
N ARG A 178 -51.68 36.88 16.57
CA ARG A 178 -52.90 36.39 17.23
C ARG A 178 -53.34 37.30 18.39
N TYR A 179 -52.39 37.85 19.14
CA TYR A 179 -52.65 38.75 20.24
C TYR A 179 -53.29 40.09 19.77
N GLN A 180 -52.79 40.63 18.65
CA GLN A 180 -53.31 41.83 18.03
C GLN A 180 -54.77 41.66 17.47
N GLN A 181 -55.09 40.47 16.96
CA GLN A 181 -56.45 40.18 16.46
C GLN A 181 -57.42 40.01 17.58
N ASN A 182 -57.07 39.55 18.77
CA ASN A 182 -57.97 39.39 19.93
C ASN A 182 -58.16 40.67 20.71
N THR A 183 -57.42 41.74 20.51
CA THR A 183 -57.57 43.04 21.16
C THR A 183 -58.33 44.07 20.30
N ALA A 184 -58.72 43.69 19.05
CA ALA A 184 -59.36 44.55 18.08
C ALA A 184 -60.87 44.18 17.93
N THR A 185 -61.43 43.26 18.74
CA THR A 185 -62.81 42.91 18.87
C THR A 185 -63.33 43.31 20.27
#